data_af2488335417f69d37b9c483d34afd1e
#
_entry.id   af2488335417f69d37b9c483d34afd1e
#
_cell.length_a   1.000
_cell.length_b   1.000
_cell.length_c   1.000
_cell.angle_alpha   90.00
_cell.angle_beta   90.00
_cell.angle_gamma   90.00
#
_symmetry.space_group_name_H-M   'P 1'
#
loop_
_entity.id
_entity.type
_entity.pdbx_description
1 polymer ?
#
loop_
_entity_poly.entity_id
_entity_poly.type
_entity_poly.pdbx_seq_one_letter_code
_entity_poly.pdbx_strand_id
1 'polypeptide(L)'
;MLKDNDFDTVFFSEYLKNPTSSKDQGYRKIFQDLESVLNRNGYEARLLPYKNALVPNGQLPIRCRDYMPVHTVRRALLRFSYTPDNLKCKKYEGHEADSRWVYEQLQIGTADMAVKNENCNIFPKIVLDGGNIVRCGKKVIMADKVFLENSHLTREKITWYLGNWFEASIIWLAYDKREYLGHSDGILRYISGNKVVMVPYGDPDRNKINRNFNRAYRQVLKDNGKQVLPLYLSYIDEPKVRVWAYTNWLQLKGLIIIPSFKECPRSNERVYEQIERYTRMSHMSMEMVEADELVKGGGAFNCASWTTTQDALDGIHYRILLSGKTFAKKSSRR
;
A
#
# COMPACT_ATOMS: atom_id res chain seq x y z
N MET A 1 15.84 -3.13 -5.02
CA MET A 1 14.58 -2.55 -4.49
C MET A 1 13.86 -3.62 -3.70
N LEU A 2 13.40 -3.32 -2.50
CA LEU A 2 12.58 -4.23 -1.70
C LEU A 2 11.24 -4.48 -2.40
N LYS A 3 10.79 -5.72 -2.35
CA LYS A 3 9.47 -6.15 -2.83
C LYS A 3 8.58 -6.43 -1.63
N ASP A 4 7.29 -6.55 -1.84
CA ASP A 4 6.36 -6.79 -0.74
C ASP A 4 6.63 -8.11 0.03
N ASN A 5 7.21 -9.11 -0.64
CA ASN A 5 7.62 -10.37 -0.02
C ASN A 5 9.04 -10.35 0.61
N ASP A 6 9.68 -9.20 0.71
CA ASP A 6 10.94 -9.04 1.45
C ASP A 6 10.71 -8.52 2.88
N PHE A 7 9.48 -8.08 3.20
CA PHE A 7 9.14 -7.56 4.51
C PHE A 7 8.95 -8.68 5.54
N ASP A 8 9.50 -8.47 6.72
CA ASP A 8 9.49 -9.43 7.84
C ASP A 8 8.81 -8.89 9.10
N THR A 9 8.38 -7.65 9.07
CA THR A 9 7.75 -6.95 10.19
C THR A 9 6.46 -6.29 9.74
N VAL A 10 5.40 -6.43 10.55
CA VAL A 10 4.08 -5.87 10.27
C VAL A 10 3.52 -5.13 11.48
N PHE A 11 2.92 -3.99 11.19
CA PHE A 11 2.22 -3.17 12.17
C PHE A 11 0.76 -2.96 11.75
N PHE A 12 -0.08 -2.86 12.75
CA PHE A 12 -1.48 -2.45 12.62
C PHE A 12 -1.76 -1.29 13.57
N SER A 13 -2.75 -0.47 13.29
CA SER A 13 -3.20 0.52 14.24
C SER A 13 -3.70 -0.16 15.53
N GLU A 14 -3.32 0.37 16.68
CA GLU A 14 -3.87 -0.05 17.97
C GLU A 14 -5.41 0.06 18.01
N TYR A 15 -5.99 0.97 17.23
CA TYR A 15 -7.45 1.09 17.10
C TYR A 15 -8.10 -0.18 16.52
N LEU A 16 -7.41 -0.92 15.66
CA LEU A 16 -7.94 -2.18 15.12
C LEU A 16 -8.09 -3.22 16.22
N LYS A 17 -7.16 -3.26 17.17
CA LYS A 17 -7.20 -4.15 18.34
C LYS A 17 -8.20 -3.67 19.40
N ASN A 18 -8.25 -2.36 19.65
CA ASN A 18 -9.00 -1.73 20.71
C ASN A 18 -9.94 -0.62 20.18
N PRO A 19 -10.95 -0.97 19.36
CA PRO A 19 -11.86 0.04 18.83
C PRO A 19 -12.68 0.68 19.94
N THR A 20 -12.77 2.01 19.91
CA THR A 20 -13.52 2.78 20.91
C THR A 20 -14.98 2.99 20.52
N SER A 21 -15.30 2.88 19.23
CA SER A 21 -16.66 2.98 18.72
C SER A 21 -17.39 1.63 18.79
N SER A 22 -18.65 1.64 19.22
CA SER A 22 -19.49 0.44 19.20
C SER A 22 -19.72 -0.12 17.78
N LYS A 23 -19.65 0.72 16.76
CA LYS A 23 -19.79 0.32 15.34
C LYS A 23 -18.57 -0.44 14.82
N ASP A 24 -17.44 -0.27 15.46
CA ASP A 24 -16.14 -0.78 14.98
C ASP A 24 -15.69 -2.04 15.75
N GLN A 25 -16.57 -2.63 16.59
CA GLN A 25 -16.22 -3.83 17.38
C GLN A 25 -15.82 -5.03 16.50
N GLY A 26 -16.29 -5.09 15.27
CA GLY A 26 -15.87 -6.11 14.29
C GLY A 26 -14.38 -6.08 13.98
N TYR A 27 -13.71 -4.93 14.12
CA TYR A 27 -12.27 -4.80 13.89
C TYR A 27 -11.45 -5.62 14.89
N ARG A 28 -11.89 -5.71 16.15
CA ARG A 28 -11.21 -6.52 17.17
C ARG A 28 -11.13 -7.99 16.75
N LYS A 29 -12.24 -8.53 16.23
CA LYS A 29 -12.24 -9.94 15.77
C LYS A 29 -11.27 -10.11 14.61
N ILE A 30 -11.30 -9.21 13.61
CA ILE A 30 -10.38 -9.26 12.47
C ILE A 30 -8.93 -9.20 12.94
N PHE A 31 -8.62 -8.31 13.89
CA PHE A 31 -7.27 -8.23 14.45
C PHE A 31 -6.85 -9.53 15.12
N GLN A 32 -7.71 -10.14 15.92
CA GLN A 32 -7.44 -11.43 16.60
C GLN A 32 -7.20 -12.56 15.59
N ASP A 33 -8.00 -12.61 14.51
CA ASP A 33 -7.84 -13.60 13.46
C ASP A 33 -6.51 -13.39 12.70
N LEU A 34 -6.15 -12.14 12.38
CA LEU A 34 -4.86 -11.79 11.77
C LEU A 34 -3.68 -12.11 12.70
N GLU A 35 -3.76 -11.72 13.99
CA GLU A 35 -2.74 -12.00 15.01
C GLU A 35 -2.51 -13.52 15.15
N SER A 36 -3.59 -14.31 15.16
CA SER A 36 -3.51 -15.78 15.21
C SER A 36 -2.80 -16.36 13.99
N VAL A 37 -3.14 -15.88 12.77
CA VAL A 37 -2.48 -16.32 11.53
C VAL A 37 -1.01 -15.94 11.53
N LEU A 38 -0.68 -14.72 11.92
CA LEU A 38 0.69 -14.22 11.98
C LEU A 38 1.53 -15.05 12.95
N ASN A 39 1.03 -15.26 14.17
CA ASN A 39 1.74 -16.02 15.21
C ASN A 39 2.07 -17.45 14.77
N ARG A 40 1.11 -18.18 14.18
CA ARG A 40 1.38 -19.56 13.71
C ARG A 40 2.33 -19.64 12.51
N ASN A 41 2.54 -18.52 11.80
CA ASN A 41 3.52 -18.39 10.73
C ASN A 41 4.84 -17.72 11.18
N GLY A 42 5.05 -17.53 12.49
CA GLY A 42 6.28 -17.00 13.06
C GLY A 42 6.43 -15.48 12.99
N TYR A 43 5.33 -14.76 12.80
CA TYR A 43 5.29 -13.29 12.79
C TYR A 43 4.60 -12.74 14.02
N GLU A 44 5.01 -11.56 14.45
CA GLU A 44 4.37 -10.78 15.50
C GLU A 44 3.52 -9.65 14.88
N ALA A 45 2.26 -9.53 15.32
CA ALA A 45 1.42 -8.38 15.00
C ALA A 45 1.78 -7.21 15.92
N ARG A 46 2.59 -6.27 15.45
CA ARG A 46 2.97 -5.08 16.21
C ARG A 46 1.91 -3.98 16.08
N LEU A 47 1.88 -3.08 17.06
CA LEU A 47 0.88 -2.02 17.11
C LEU A 47 1.48 -0.65 16.88
N LEU A 48 0.81 0.16 16.07
CA LEU A 48 1.05 1.58 15.95
C LEU A 48 0.20 2.30 16.98
N PRO A 49 0.80 3.18 17.79
CA PRO A 49 0.07 3.93 18.80
C PRO A 49 -1.01 4.83 18.17
N TYR A 50 -2.09 5.02 18.89
CA TYR A 50 -3.24 5.77 18.45
C TYR A 50 -3.66 6.82 19.51
N LYS A 51 -3.85 8.07 19.08
CA LYS A 51 -4.41 9.13 19.93
C LYS A 51 -5.93 9.20 19.78
N ASN A 52 -6.63 8.91 20.86
CA ASN A 52 -8.10 8.86 20.89
C ASN A 52 -8.80 10.20 20.59
N ALA A 53 -8.10 11.34 20.74
CA ALA A 53 -8.71 12.68 20.73
C ALA A 53 -9.05 13.22 19.34
N LEU A 54 -8.65 12.55 18.25
CA LEU A 54 -8.63 13.19 16.92
C LEU A 54 -9.51 12.54 15.85
N VAL A 55 -10.29 11.49 16.16
CA VAL A 55 -11.08 10.84 15.11
C VAL A 55 -12.53 10.59 15.53
N PRO A 56 -13.44 11.53 15.26
CA PRO A 56 -14.86 11.37 15.59
C PRO A 56 -15.55 10.17 14.94
N ASN A 57 -15.00 9.63 13.87
CA ASN A 57 -15.60 8.53 13.08
C ASN A 57 -14.69 7.31 12.82
N GLY A 58 -13.57 7.15 13.55
CA GLY A 58 -12.81 5.90 13.59
C GLY A 58 -12.14 5.40 12.30
N GLN A 59 -12.26 6.08 11.17
CA GLN A 59 -11.83 5.54 9.88
C GLN A 59 -10.35 5.72 9.55
N LEU A 60 -9.68 6.69 10.15
CA LEU A 60 -8.34 7.11 9.74
C LEU A 60 -7.20 6.31 10.31
N PRO A 61 -7.19 5.98 11.60
CA PRO A 61 -6.02 5.32 12.17
C PRO A 61 -5.84 3.89 11.66
N ILE A 62 -6.85 3.26 11.06
CA ILE A 62 -6.74 1.87 10.58
C ILE A 62 -5.99 1.74 9.25
N ARG A 63 -5.85 2.80 8.45
CA ARG A 63 -5.16 2.74 7.15
C ARG A 63 -3.68 3.06 7.29
N CYS A 64 -2.97 2.25 8.05
CA CYS A 64 -1.54 2.48 8.33
C CYS A 64 -0.69 2.60 7.07
N ARG A 65 -1.05 1.88 6.02
CA ARG A 65 -0.34 1.89 4.73
C ARG A 65 -0.17 3.29 4.18
N ASP A 66 -1.18 4.15 4.31
CA ASP A 66 -1.25 5.41 3.60
C ASP A 66 -0.40 6.50 4.26
N TYR A 67 -0.33 6.52 5.59
CA TYR A 67 0.39 7.56 6.34
C TYR A 67 1.77 7.13 6.87
N MET A 68 2.07 5.83 6.87
CA MET A 68 3.36 5.35 7.36
C MET A 68 4.45 5.47 6.29
N PRO A 69 5.74 5.54 6.70
CA PRO A 69 6.82 5.78 5.76
C PRO A 69 6.99 4.63 4.77
N VAL A 70 7.49 4.98 3.60
CA VAL A 70 7.69 4.06 2.49
C VAL A 70 9.17 3.73 2.34
N HIS A 71 9.48 2.47 2.11
CA HIS A 71 10.84 2.05 1.81
C HIS A 71 11.33 2.61 0.48
N THR A 72 12.54 3.17 0.49
CA THR A 72 13.31 3.44 -0.71
C THR A 72 14.18 2.23 -1.08
N VAL A 73 14.88 2.32 -2.20
CA VAL A 73 15.80 1.27 -2.67
C VAL A 73 16.89 0.94 -1.66
N ARG A 74 17.35 1.93 -0.92
CA ARG A 74 18.42 1.74 0.06
C ARG A 74 17.92 1.28 1.42
N ARG A 75 16.71 0.71 1.47
CA ARG A 75 16.02 0.30 2.69
C ARG A 75 15.76 1.44 3.70
N ALA A 76 16.01 2.68 3.32
CA ALA A 76 15.64 3.82 4.13
C ALA A 76 14.14 4.05 4.11
N LEU A 77 13.62 4.54 5.22
CA LEU A 77 12.22 4.92 5.34
C LEU A 77 12.05 6.38 4.94
N LEU A 78 11.26 6.63 3.91
CA LEU A 78 10.95 7.96 3.40
C LEU A 78 9.52 8.33 3.74
N ARG A 79 9.34 9.46 4.42
CA ARG A 79 8.02 10.00 4.75
C ARG A 79 7.53 10.92 3.64
N PHE A 80 6.41 10.58 3.04
CA PHE A 80 5.67 11.46 2.16
C PHE A 80 4.65 12.29 2.94
N SER A 81 4.21 13.40 2.36
CA SER A 81 3.07 14.12 2.92
C SER A 81 1.81 13.30 2.70
N TYR A 82 1.06 13.12 3.76
CA TYR A 82 -0.24 12.45 3.73
C TYR A 82 -1.34 13.51 3.82
N THR A 83 -2.26 13.49 2.87
CA THR A 83 -3.44 14.35 2.85
C THR A 83 -4.63 13.51 2.42
N PRO A 84 -5.32 12.88 3.37
CA PRO A 84 -6.37 11.93 3.06
C PRO A 84 -7.55 12.58 2.35
N ASP A 85 -7.99 12.00 1.24
CA ASP A 85 -9.08 12.52 0.41
C ASP A 85 -10.40 12.65 1.16
N ASN A 86 -10.65 11.72 2.08
CA ASN A 86 -11.85 11.71 2.90
C ASN A 86 -11.92 12.85 3.92
N LEU A 87 -10.83 13.56 4.14
CA LEU A 87 -10.78 14.65 5.11
C LEU A 87 -10.72 16.03 4.46
N LYS A 88 -10.74 16.09 3.13
CA LYS A 88 -10.74 17.38 2.39
C LYS A 88 -11.98 18.24 2.64
N CYS A 89 -13.00 17.74 3.38
CA CYS A 89 -14.09 18.57 3.79
C CYS A 89 -13.79 19.26 5.14
N LYS A 90 -14.21 20.53 5.28
CA LYS A 90 -14.00 21.36 6.50
C LYS A 90 -14.39 20.66 7.80
N LYS A 91 -15.36 19.74 7.76
CA LYS A 91 -15.84 18.99 8.93
C LYS A 91 -14.76 18.10 9.56
N TYR A 92 -13.76 17.70 8.78
CA TYR A 92 -12.69 16.78 9.21
C TYR A 92 -11.30 17.41 9.14
N GLU A 93 -11.22 18.73 8.95
CA GLU A 93 -9.95 19.46 9.00
C GLU A 93 -9.28 19.25 10.36
N GLY A 94 -8.01 18.88 10.37
CA GLY A 94 -7.25 18.55 11.58
C GLY A 94 -7.45 17.13 12.13
N HIS A 95 -8.21 16.28 11.44
CA HIS A 95 -8.43 14.88 11.84
C HIS A 95 -7.48 13.87 11.11
N GLU A 96 -6.46 14.37 10.45
CA GLU A 96 -5.47 13.52 9.82
C GLU A 96 -4.68 12.73 10.87
N ALA A 97 -4.28 11.51 10.51
CA ALA A 97 -3.35 10.76 11.34
C ALA A 97 -2.04 11.55 11.45
N ASP A 98 -1.67 11.90 12.67
CA ASP A 98 -0.37 12.54 12.94
C ASP A 98 0.75 11.48 12.81
N SER A 99 1.12 11.21 11.58
CA SER A 99 2.16 10.23 11.28
C SER A 99 3.49 10.58 11.95
N ARG A 100 3.80 11.87 12.08
CA ARG A 100 5.02 12.32 12.75
C ARG A 100 5.03 11.91 14.22
N TRP A 101 3.92 12.13 14.92
CA TRP A 101 3.80 11.69 16.30
C TRP A 101 3.95 10.16 16.42
N VAL A 102 3.36 9.37 15.50
CA VAL A 102 3.53 7.91 15.50
C VAL A 102 4.99 7.52 15.35
N TYR A 103 5.75 8.17 14.46
CA TYR A 103 7.19 7.89 14.29
C TYR A 103 8.01 8.24 15.54
N GLU A 104 7.69 9.36 16.18
CA GLU A 104 8.33 9.78 17.43
C GLU A 104 8.09 8.75 18.54
N GLN A 105 6.86 8.25 18.68
CA GLN A 105 6.54 7.21 19.67
C GLN A 105 7.28 5.88 19.40
N LEU A 106 7.43 5.50 18.15
CA LEU A 106 8.12 4.27 17.76
C LEU A 106 9.64 4.46 17.66
N GLN A 107 10.16 5.68 17.86
CA GLN A 107 11.57 6.03 17.68
C GLN A 107 12.13 5.63 16.29
N ILE A 108 11.27 5.64 15.29
CA ILE A 108 11.66 5.29 13.92
C ILE A 108 12.43 6.43 13.29
N GLY A 109 13.67 6.17 12.87
CA GLY A 109 14.43 7.10 12.04
C GLY A 109 13.87 7.18 10.64
N THR A 110 13.30 8.33 10.25
CA THR A 110 12.81 8.60 8.89
C THR A 110 13.57 9.74 8.24
N ALA A 111 13.82 9.63 6.94
CA ALA A 111 14.21 10.77 6.14
C ALA A 111 12.97 11.56 5.75
N ASP A 112 12.87 12.79 6.26
CA ASP A 112 11.84 13.71 5.83
C ASP A 112 12.15 14.26 4.44
N MET A 113 11.20 14.19 3.53
CA MET A 113 11.31 14.85 2.23
C MET A 113 11.31 16.37 2.34
N ALA A 114 10.87 16.91 3.47
CA ALA A 114 10.77 18.35 3.71
C ALA A 114 11.90 18.89 4.57
N VAL A 115 12.96 18.13 4.88
CA VAL A 115 14.07 18.68 5.65
C VAL A 115 14.82 19.68 4.79
N LYS A 116 14.69 20.94 5.14
CA LYS A 116 15.64 21.97 4.79
C LYS A 116 17.01 21.53 5.31
N ASN A 117 17.86 21.04 4.46
CA ASN A 117 19.29 21.09 4.73
C ASN A 117 19.72 22.50 4.40
N GLU A 118 20.32 23.20 5.36
CA GLU A 118 20.73 24.60 5.24
C GLU A 118 21.66 24.86 4.05
N ASN A 119 22.19 23.84 3.41
CA ASN A 119 23.15 23.89 2.32
C ASN A 119 22.78 23.14 1.04
N CYS A 120 21.58 22.57 0.88
CA CYS A 120 21.22 21.82 -0.32
C CYS A 120 19.79 22.08 -0.75
N ASN A 121 19.64 22.24 -2.05
CA ASN A 121 18.39 22.38 -2.76
C ASN A 121 17.37 21.33 -2.34
N ILE A 122 16.36 21.81 -1.76
CA ILE A 122 15.20 21.24 -1.15
C ILE A 122 14.54 20.23 -2.09
N PHE A 123 14.35 18.99 -1.63
CA PHE A 123 13.42 18.09 -2.26
C PHE A 123 11.99 18.64 -2.12
N PRO A 124 11.20 18.68 -3.20
CA PRO A 124 9.85 19.21 -3.13
C PRO A 124 9.01 18.30 -2.24
N LYS A 125 8.13 18.92 -1.46
CA LYS A 125 7.11 18.20 -0.72
C LYS A 125 6.19 17.50 -1.72
N ILE A 126 6.17 16.16 -1.73
CA ILE A 126 5.24 15.35 -2.53
C ILE A 126 4.21 14.71 -1.63
N VAL A 127 2.96 14.85 -1.98
CA VAL A 127 1.83 14.12 -1.39
C VAL A 127 1.77 12.76 -2.09
N LEU A 128 1.86 11.70 -1.31
CA LEU A 128 1.79 10.33 -1.82
C LEU A 128 1.35 9.37 -0.72
N ASP A 129 0.29 8.66 -0.97
CA ASP A 129 -0.25 7.62 -0.10
C ASP A 129 0.48 6.29 -0.34
N GLY A 130 0.81 5.57 0.73
CA GLY A 130 1.52 4.30 0.63
C GLY A 130 0.76 3.20 -0.12
N GLY A 131 -0.58 3.24 -0.09
CA GLY A 131 -1.44 2.33 -0.86
C GLY A 131 -1.35 2.54 -2.36
N ASN A 132 -0.90 3.72 -2.80
CA ASN A 132 -0.68 4.00 -4.21
C ASN A 132 0.70 3.53 -4.73
N ILE A 133 1.38 2.63 -4.02
CA ILE A 133 2.71 2.13 -4.37
C ILE A 133 2.69 0.61 -4.48
N VAL A 134 2.77 0.08 -5.70
CA VAL A 134 2.95 -1.36 -5.93
C VAL A 134 4.29 -1.60 -6.60
N ARG A 135 5.16 -2.35 -5.94
CA ARG A 135 6.52 -2.64 -6.42
C ARG A 135 6.54 -3.93 -7.21
N CYS A 136 7.14 -3.92 -8.41
CA CYS A 136 7.28 -5.09 -9.25
C CYS A 136 8.64 -5.08 -9.96
N GLY A 137 9.58 -5.88 -9.50
CA GLY A 137 10.94 -5.90 -10.03
C GLY A 137 11.61 -4.52 -9.94
N LYS A 138 12.04 -3.97 -11.07
CA LYS A 138 12.60 -2.61 -11.18
C LYS A 138 11.54 -1.55 -11.55
N LYS A 139 10.27 -1.84 -11.33
CA LYS A 139 9.15 -0.96 -11.60
C LYS A 139 8.39 -0.64 -10.34
N VAL A 140 7.84 0.55 -10.28
CA VAL A 140 6.81 0.94 -9.33
C VAL A 140 5.56 1.34 -10.12
N ILE A 141 4.43 0.77 -9.77
CA ILE A 141 3.15 1.01 -10.41
C ILE A 141 2.33 1.91 -9.49
N MET A 142 1.85 3.02 -10.02
CA MET A 142 1.09 4.02 -9.28
C MET A 142 -0.10 4.52 -10.11
N ALA A 143 -1.20 4.87 -9.45
CA ALA A 143 -2.25 5.67 -10.07
C ALA A 143 -1.81 7.13 -10.20
N ASP A 144 -2.17 7.76 -11.32
CA ASP A 144 -1.69 9.10 -11.68
C ASP A 144 -2.41 10.25 -10.93
N LYS A 145 -3.26 9.93 -9.92
CA LYS A 145 -3.81 10.92 -8.98
C LYS A 145 -2.71 11.78 -8.33
N VAL A 146 -1.52 11.23 -8.16
CA VAL A 146 -0.34 11.93 -7.63
C VAL A 146 -0.08 13.25 -8.34
N PHE A 147 -0.34 13.35 -9.65
CA PHE A 147 -0.17 14.58 -10.38
C PHE A 147 -1.21 15.65 -10.02
N LEU A 148 -2.43 15.24 -9.67
CA LEU A 148 -3.48 16.16 -9.23
C LEU A 148 -3.18 16.69 -7.82
N GLU A 149 -2.67 15.82 -6.94
CA GLU A 149 -2.33 16.17 -5.55
C GLU A 149 -1.07 17.03 -5.44
N ASN A 150 -0.25 17.03 -6.49
CA ASN A 150 1.01 17.77 -6.57
C ASN A 150 1.05 18.74 -7.75
N SER A 151 -0.04 19.44 -8.02
CA SER A 151 -0.21 20.33 -9.17
C SER A 151 0.81 21.50 -9.24
N HIS A 152 1.54 21.76 -8.17
CA HIS A 152 2.65 22.72 -8.11
C HIS A 152 3.94 22.21 -8.80
N LEU A 153 3.98 20.93 -9.19
CA LEU A 153 5.08 20.28 -9.89
C LEU A 153 4.63 19.77 -11.26
N THR A 154 5.53 19.73 -12.22
CA THR A 154 5.23 19.07 -13.51
C THR A 154 5.27 17.54 -13.38
N ARG A 155 4.57 16.85 -14.28
CA ARG A 155 4.54 15.37 -14.32
C ARG A 155 5.95 14.77 -14.44
N GLU A 156 6.80 15.40 -15.23
CA GLU A 156 8.19 14.99 -15.46
C GLU A 156 9.00 15.10 -14.17
N LYS A 157 8.87 16.22 -13.44
CA LYS A 157 9.54 16.41 -12.15
C LYS A 157 9.10 15.38 -11.11
N ILE A 158 7.79 15.16 -10.95
CA ILE A 158 7.26 14.16 -10.04
C ILE A 158 7.81 12.78 -10.41
N THR A 159 7.72 12.38 -11.68
CA THR A 159 8.21 11.10 -12.17
C THR A 159 9.72 10.95 -11.94
N TRP A 160 10.49 12.01 -12.16
CA TRP A 160 11.93 12.02 -11.94
C TRP A 160 12.29 11.84 -10.46
N TYR A 161 11.64 12.58 -9.54
CA TYR A 161 11.89 12.44 -8.11
C TYR A 161 11.54 11.03 -7.61
N LEU A 162 10.34 10.55 -7.92
CA LEU A 162 9.90 9.22 -7.49
C LEU A 162 10.78 8.13 -8.10
N GLY A 163 11.14 8.25 -9.38
CA GLY A 163 12.04 7.32 -10.04
C GLY A 163 13.42 7.22 -9.38
N ASN A 164 13.99 8.37 -8.97
CA ASN A 164 15.27 8.39 -8.26
C ASN A 164 15.18 7.81 -6.84
N TRP A 165 14.13 8.14 -6.09
CA TRP A 165 13.98 7.62 -4.72
C TRP A 165 13.71 6.13 -4.67
N PHE A 166 12.94 5.62 -5.62
CA PHE A 166 12.69 4.20 -5.73
C PHE A 166 13.76 3.47 -6.57
N GLU A 167 14.69 4.19 -7.21
CA GLU A 167 15.62 3.67 -8.24
C GLU A 167 14.89 2.72 -9.21
N ALA A 168 13.71 3.13 -9.65
CA ALA A 168 12.78 2.35 -10.44
C ALA A 168 12.12 3.23 -11.51
N SER A 169 11.74 2.63 -12.61
CA SER A 169 10.85 3.32 -13.56
C SER A 169 9.42 3.26 -13.02
N ILE A 170 8.72 4.37 -13.15
CA ILE A 170 7.32 4.48 -12.70
C ILE A 170 6.39 4.11 -13.87
N ILE A 171 5.44 3.23 -13.60
CA ILE A 171 4.33 2.90 -14.49
C ILE A 171 3.09 3.60 -13.96
N TRP A 172 2.52 4.50 -14.75
CA TRP A 172 1.34 5.27 -14.38
C TRP A 172 0.06 4.58 -14.85
N LEU A 173 -0.85 4.30 -13.93
CA LEU A 173 -2.22 3.87 -14.21
C LEU A 173 -3.14 5.09 -14.17
N ALA A 174 -4.10 5.13 -15.09
CA ALA A 174 -5.08 6.21 -15.11
C ALA A 174 -5.95 6.19 -13.85
N TYR A 175 -6.06 7.31 -13.16
CA TYR A 175 -6.91 7.49 -11.99
C TYR A 175 -8.36 7.76 -12.41
N ASP A 176 -9.28 7.03 -11.85
CA ASP A 176 -10.72 7.32 -11.98
C ASP A 176 -11.15 8.30 -10.86
N LYS A 177 -11.52 9.50 -11.24
CA LYS A 177 -11.98 10.55 -10.31
C LYS A 177 -13.26 10.20 -9.55
N ARG A 178 -13.96 9.14 -9.95
CA ARG A 178 -15.14 8.61 -9.23
C ARG A 178 -14.73 7.72 -8.05
N GLU A 179 -13.50 7.20 -8.07
CA GLU A 179 -12.96 6.39 -6.99
C GLU A 179 -12.49 7.28 -5.84
N TYR A 180 -12.89 6.89 -4.65
CA TYR A 180 -12.64 7.67 -3.46
C TYR A 180 -11.15 7.75 -3.08
N LEU A 181 -10.43 6.64 -3.14
CA LEU A 181 -8.99 6.58 -2.83
C LEU A 181 -8.14 6.60 -4.10
N GLY A 182 -8.55 5.85 -5.12
CA GLY A 182 -7.83 5.74 -6.38
C GLY A 182 -6.42 5.21 -6.24
N HIS A 183 -6.20 4.25 -5.33
CA HIS A 183 -4.90 3.65 -5.08
C HIS A 183 -4.63 2.45 -5.99
N SER A 184 -3.38 2.28 -6.37
CA SER A 184 -2.97 1.16 -7.24
C SER A 184 -3.11 -0.21 -6.56
N ASP A 185 -3.02 -0.30 -5.23
CA ASP A 185 -3.19 -1.55 -4.46
C ASP A 185 -4.63 -2.09 -4.44
N GLY A 186 -5.61 -1.27 -4.81
CA GLY A 186 -6.99 -1.69 -5.07
C GLY A 186 -7.22 -2.20 -6.49
N ILE A 187 -6.24 -2.05 -7.39
CA ILE A 187 -6.32 -2.47 -8.80
C ILE A 187 -5.49 -3.73 -9.03
N LEU A 188 -4.27 -3.74 -8.50
CA LEU A 188 -3.32 -4.84 -8.69
C LEU A 188 -2.39 -4.99 -7.49
N ARG A 189 -1.78 -6.16 -7.39
CA ARG A 189 -0.83 -6.48 -6.31
C ARG A 189 0.36 -7.26 -6.86
N TYR A 190 1.55 -6.97 -6.36
CA TYR A 190 2.72 -7.79 -6.61
C TYR A 190 2.55 -9.19 -5.98
N ILE A 191 3.05 -10.22 -6.66
CA ILE A 191 2.99 -11.58 -6.13
C ILE A 191 4.37 -12.25 -6.09
N SER A 192 5.09 -12.27 -7.19
CA SER A 192 6.43 -12.86 -7.23
C SER A 192 7.19 -12.46 -8.52
N GLY A 193 8.51 -12.46 -8.48
CA GLY A 193 9.35 -12.20 -9.66
C GLY A 193 9.04 -10.85 -10.33
N ASN A 194 8.43 -10.88 -11.51
CA ASN A 194 7.90 -9.72 -12.23
C ASN A 194 6.38 -9.79 -12.41
N LYS A 195 5.68 -10.61 -11.61
CA LYS A 195 4.25 -10.88 -11.74
C LYS A 195 3.44 -9.99 -10.81
N VAL A 196 2.35 -9.46 -11.33
CA VAL A 196 1.31 -8.77 -10.58
C VAL A 196 -0.02 -9.46 -10.80
N VAL A 197 -0.82 -9.55 -9.75
CA VAL A 197 -2.20 -10.03 -9.83
C VAL A 197 -3.10 -8.83 -9.96
N MET A 198 -4.04 -8.89 -10.89
CA MET A 198 -4.97 -7.81 -11.18
C MET A 198 -6.40 -8.34 -11.10
N VAL A 199 -7.29 -7.54 -10.51
CA VAL A 199 -8.74 -7.77 -10.57
C VAL A 199 -9.37 -6.87 -11.63
N PRO A 200 -10.53 -7.24 -12.18
CA PRO A 200 -11.31 -6.33 -13.03
C PRO A 200 -11.66 -5.06 -12.25
N TYR A 201 -11.46 -3.92 -12.87
CA TYR A 201 -11.84 -2.63 -12.31
C TYR A 201 -13.34 -2.42 -12.45
N GLY A 202 -14.06 -2.40 -11.33
CA GLY A 202 -15.52 -2.35 -11.31
C GLY A 202 -16.16 -3.51 -12.08
N ASP A 203 -17.43 -3.35 -12.48
CA ASP A 203 -18.09 -4.29 -13.37
C ASP A 203 -17.90 -3.85 -14.84
N PRO A 204 -17.03 -4.53 -15.61
CA PRO A 204 -16.75 -4.13 -16.99
C PRO A 204 -17.93 -4.38 -17.94
N ASP A 205 -18.83 -5.30 -17.60
CA ASP A 205 -19.94 -5.66 -18.47
C ASP A 205 -21.10 -4.67 -18.35
N ARG A 206 -21.29 -4.09 -17.18
CA ARG A 206 -22.35 -3.11 -16.91
C ARG A 206 -21.99 -1.67 -17.20
N ASN A 207 -20.68 -1.34 -17.32
CA ASN A 207 -20.26 0.05 -17.42
C ASN A 207 -19.15 0.27 -18.46
N LYS A 208 -19.46 1.09 -19.49
CA LYS A 208 -18.50 1.46 -20.55
C LYS A 208 -17.22 2.11 -19.99
N ILE A 209 -17.33 2.91 -18.93
CA ILE A 209 -16.18 3.58 -18.34
C ILE A 209 -15.27 2.53 -17.68
N ASN A 210 -15.82 1.58 -16.93
CA ASN A 210 -15.05 0.49 -16.35
C ASN A 210 -14.34 -0.36 -17.42
N ARG A 211 -15.00 -0.64 -18.56
CA ARG A 211 -14.35 -1.29 -19.71
C ARG A 211 -13.16 -0.50 -20.24
N ASN A 212 -13.28 0.81 -20.32
CA ASN A 212 -12.20 1.66 -20.79
C ASN A 212 -10.99 1.65 -19.81
N PHE A 213 -11.22 1.75 -18.50
CA PHE A 213 -10.15 1.63 -17.51
C PHE A 213 -9.48 0.25 -17.57
N ASN A 214 -10.25 -0.83 -17.61
CA ASN A 214 -9.71 -2.18 -17.74
C ASN A 214 -8.84 -2.34 -19.00
N ARG A 215 -9.29 -1.75 -20.14
CA ARG A 215 -8.50 -1.75 -21.38
C ARG A 215 -7.23 -0.96 -21.24
N ALA A 216 -7.28 0.24 -20.65
CA ALA A 216 -6.13 1.12 -20.44
C ALA A 216 -5.10 0.44 -19.53
N TYR A 217 -5.52 -0.15 -18.42
CA TYR A 217 -4.61 -0.84 -17.50
C TYR A 217 -3.93 -2.04 -18.17
N ARG A 218 -4.70 -2.87 -18.89
CA ARG A 218 -4.14 -4.00 -19.65
C ARG A 218 -3.13 -3.56 -20.69
N GLN A 219 -3.41 -2.45 -21.41
CA GLN A 219 -2.51 -1.92 -22.42
C GLN A 219 -1.20 -1.44 -21.80
N VAL A 220 -1.27 -0.62 -20.75
CA VAL A 220 -0.08 -0.12 -20.03
C VAL A 220 0.79 -1.27 -19.51
N LEU A 221 0.18 -2.29 -18.91
CA LEU A 221 0.91 -3.45 -18.40
C LEU A 221 1.49 -4.30 -19.54
N LYS A 222 0.77 -4.47 -20.64
CA LYS A 222 1.25 -5.16 -21.86
C LYS A 222 2.47 -4.45 -22.46
N ASP A 223 2.43 -3.12 -22.55
CA ASP A 223 3.55 -2.32 -23.08
C ASP A 223 4.80 -2.43 -22.20
N ASN A 224 4.62 -2.80 -20.93
CA ASN A 224 5.69 -3.11 -19.99
C ASN A 224 5.90 -4.62 -19.78
N GLY A 225 5.34 -5.49 -20.61
CA GLY A 225 5.22 -6.94 -20.42
C GLY A 225 6.54 -7.71 -20.26
N LYS A 226 7.66 -7.18 -20.75
CA LYS A 226 9.00 -7.74 -20.47
C LYS A 226 9.44 -7.56 -19.01
N GLN A 227 8.83 -6.62 -18.29
CA GLN A 227 9.23 -6.21 -16.95
C GLN A 227 8.12 -6.40 -15.91
N VAL A 228 6.85 -6.44 -16.34
CA VAL A 228 5.68 -6.69 -15.52
C VAL A 228 4.75 -7.66 -16.24
N LEU A 229 4.48 -8.80 -15.62
CA LEU A 229 3.58 -9.83 -16.14
C LEU A 229 2.26 -9.79 -15.35
N PRO A 230 1.16 -9.30 -15.94
CA PRO A 230 -0.14 -9.29 -15.26
C PRO A 230 -0.79 -10.69 -15.29
N LEU A 231 -1.28 -11.11 -14.14
CA LEU A 231 -2.11 -12.30 -13.93
C LEU A 231 -3.51 -11.83 -13.52
N TYR A 232 -4.52 -12.29 -14.23
CA TYR A 232 -5.89 -11.83 -13.99
C TYR A 232 -6.63 -12.80 -13.06
N LEU A 233 -7.17 -12.26 -11.95
CA LEU A 233 -8.09 -13.02 -11.11
C LEU A 233 -9.47 -13.09 -11.77
N SER A 234 -10.05 -14.28 -11.76
CA SER A 234 -11.47 -14.48 -11.99
C SER A 234 -12.17 -14.76 -10.66
N TYR A 235 -13.39 -14.32 -10.55
CA TYR A 235 -14.26 -14.53 -9.39
C TYR A 235 -15.63 -15.04 -9.86
N ILE A 236 -16.44 -15.46 -8.91
CA ILE A 236 -17.83 -15.82 -9.16
C ILE A 236 -18.68 -14.61 -8.76
N ASP A 237 -19.67 -14.28 -9.57
CA ASP A 237 -20.59 -13.18 -9.26
C ASP A 237 -21.54 -13.64 -8.15
N GLU A 238 -21.15 -13.36 -6.92
CA GLU A 238 -21.90 -13.61 -5.70
C GLU A 238 -22.38 -12.30 -5.10
N PRO A 239 -23.55 -12.28 -4.44
CA PRO A 239 -24.01 -11.09 -3.72
C PRO A 239 -22.93 -10.57 -2.76
N LYS A 240 -22.72 -9.24 -2.76
CA LYS A 240 -21.76 -8.56 -1.87
C LYS A 240 -20.27 -8.86 -2.08
N VAL A 241 -19.89 -9.57 -3.15
CA VAL A 241 -18.47 -9.77 -3.46
C VAL A 241 -17.76 -8.42 -3.63
N ARG A 242 -16.63 -8.26 -2.94
CA ARG A 242 -15.76 -7.08 -3.02
C ARG A 242 -14.49 -7.43 -3.77
N VAL A 243 -14.59 -7.55 -5.09
CA VAL A 243 -13.54 -8.06 -5.97
C VAL A 243 -12.20 -7.35 -5.78
N TRP A 244 -12.22 -6.04 -5.64
CA TRP A 244 -11.02 -5.23 -5.42
C TRP A 244 -10.27 -5.58 -4.13
N ALA A 245 -10.99 -6.03 -3.10
CA ALA A 245 -10.38 -6.34 -1.83
C ALA A 245 -9.52 -7.61 -1.88
N TYR A 246 -9.77 -8.52 -2.81
CA TYR A 246 -8.95 -9.71 -2.95
C TYR A 246 -7.48 -9.40 -3.32
N THR A 247 -7.19 -8.29 -4.00
CA THR A 247 -5.81 -7.85 -4.24
C THR A 247 -5.20 -7.08 -3.07
N ASN A 248 -6.02 -6.60 -2.15
CA ASN A 248 -5.58 -5.83 -0.99
C ASN A 248 -5.16 -6.76 0.18
N TRP A 249 -4.45 -7.85 -0.15
CA TRP A 249 -3.93 -8.80 0.83
C TRP A 249 -2.72 -8.28 1.60
N LEU A 250 -2.49 -8.82 2.79
CA LEU A 250 -1.23 -8.64 3.52
C LEU A 250 -0.19 -9.61 2.97
N GLN A 251 0.99 -9.10 2.64
CA GLN A 251 2.10 -9.91 2.15
C GLN A 251 3.36 -9.66 2.96
N LEU A 252 3.96 -10.76 3.43
CA LEU A 252 5.22 -10.79 4.14
C LEU A 252 6.15 -11.82 3.49
N LYS A 253 7.37 -11.90 3.95
CA LYS A 253 8.34 -12.90 3.48
C LYS A 253 7.80 -14.30 3.76
N GLY A 254 7.43 -15.01 2.70
CA GLY A 254 6.90 -16.37 2.80
C GLY A 254 5.42 -16.50 3.21
N LEU A 255 4.67 -15.40 3.37
CA LEU A 255 3.26 -15.44 3.78
C LEU A 255 2.40 -14.46 2.99
N ILE A 256 1.22 -14.92 2.57
CA ILE A 256 0.13 -14.09 2.04
C ILE A 256 -1.12 -14.35 2.87
N ILE A 257 -1.75 -13.28 3.38
CA ILE A 257 -3.06 -13.36 4.06
C ILE A 257 -4.08 -12.65 3.17
N ILE A 258 -5.00 -13.44 2.59
CA ILE A 258 -5.98 -13.00 1.60
C ILE A 258 -7.29 -12.65 2.31
N PRO A 259 -7.92 -11.50 2.01
CA PRO A 259 -9.26 -11.21 2.49
C PRO A 259 -10.27 -12.25 1.99
N SER A 260 -11.16 -12.70 2.86
CA SER A 260 -12.31 -13.54 2.52
C SER A 260 -13.61 -12.88 2.97
N PHE A 261 -14.71 -13.30 2.38
CA PHE A 261 -16.05 -12.75 2.63
C PHE A 261 -17.02 -13.86 2.97
N LYS A 262 -17.73 -13.70 4.09
CA LYS A 262 -18.63 -14.73 4.62
C LYS A 262 -19.71 -15.14 3.62
N GLU A 263 -20.26 -14.18 2.88
CA GLU A 263 -21.34 -14.46 1.91
C GLU A 263 -20.84 -14.81 0.51
N CYS A 264 -19.51 -14.99 0.33
CA CYS A 264 -18.91 -15.29 -0.99
C CYS A 264 -17.99 -16.52 -0.97
N PRO A 265 -18.44 -17.69 -0.45
CA PRO A 265 -17.55 -18.83 -0.26
C PRO A 265 -16.96 -19.37 -1.55
N ARG A 266 -17.73 -19.37 -2.66
CA ARG A 266 -17.27 -19.86 -3.95
C ARG A 266 -16.24 -18.94 -4.60
N SER A 267 -16.40 -17.62 -4.43
CA SER A 267 -15.39 -16.63 -4.86
C SER A 267 -14.13 -16.75 -4.05
N ASN A 268 -14.23 -16.92 -2.73
CA ASN A 268 -13.09 -17.13 -1.85
C ASN A 268 -12.25 -18.33 -2.29
N GLU A 269 -12.88 -19.49 -2.48
CA GLU A 269 -12.23 -20.71 -2.93
C GLU A 269 -11.55 -20.51 -4.30
N ARG A 270 -12.29 -19.96 -5.26
CA ARG A 270 -11.76 -19.72 -6.61
C ARG A 270 -10.56 -18.76 -6.62
N VAL A 271 -10.60 -17.71 -5.82
CA VAL A 271 -9.48 -16.77 -5.69
C VAL A 271 -8.28 -17.44 -5.03
N TYR A 272 -8.52 -18.20 -3.95
CA TYR A 272 -7.47 -18.95 -3.25
C TYR A 272 -6.73 -19.87 -4.21
N GLU A 273 -7.44 -20.75 -4.94
CA GLU A 273 -6.84 -21.67 -5.90
C GLU A 273 -6.02 -20.98 -7.00
N GLN A 274 -6.45 -19.80 -7.45
CA GLN A 274 -5.72 -19.05 -8.46
C GLN A 274 -4.43 -18.48 -7.91
N ILE A 275 -4.48 -17.85 -6.72
CA ILE A 275 -3.30 -17.29 -6.09
C ILE A 275 -2.31 -18.41 -5.72
N GLU A 276 -2.80 -19.56 -5.23
CA GLU A 276 -1.97 -20.72 -4.97
C GLU A 276 -1.21 -21.18 -6.23
N ARG A 277 -1.89 -21.30 -7.36
CA ARG A 277 -1.23 -21.62 -8.64
C ARG A 277 -0.16 -20.60 -9.02
N TYR A 278 -0.40 -19.30 -8.76
CA TYR A 278 0.54 -18.24 -9.08
C TYR A 278 1.74 -18.21 -8.13
N THR A 279 1.60 -18.69 -6.90
CA THR A 279 2.63 -18.71 -5.85
C THR A 279 3.36 -20.04 -5.73
N ARG A 280 2.87 -21.11 -6.35
CA ARG A 280 3.40 -22.48 -6.21
C ARG A 280 4.92 -22.58 -6.27
N MET A 281 5.57 -21.79 -7.12
CA MET A 281 7.02 -21.76 -7.28
C MET A 281 7.73 -20.86 -6.26
N SER A 282 7.00 -20.15 -5.41
CA SER A 282 7.55 -19.14 -4.47
C SER A 282 7.61 -19.65 -3.04
N HIS A 283 7.14 -20.86 -2.76
CA HIS A 283 7.07 -21.48 -1.42
C HIS A 283 6.42 -20.55 -0.36
N MET A 284 5.35 -19.87 -0.74
CA MET A 284 4.62 -18.97 0.15
C MET A 284 3.48 -19.71 0.85
N SER A 285 3.39 -19.57 2.15
CA SER A 285 2.21 -19.94 2.92
C SER A 285 1.05 -19.00 2.55
N MET A 286 -0.14 -19.57 2.48
CA MET A 286 -1.35 -18.80 2.15
C MET A 286 -2.44 -19.08 3.18
N GLU A 287 -3.06 -18.02 3.63
CA GLU A 287 -4.14 -18.06 4.60
C GLU A 287 -5.27 -17.13 4.15
N MET A 288 -6.48 -17.43 4.58
CA MET A 288 -7.61 -16.52 4.40
C MET A 288 -8.14 -16.07 5.77
N VAL A 289 -8.49 -14.80 5.85
CA VAL A 289 -9.13 -14.20 7.02
C VAL A 289 -10.35 -13.41 6.58
N GLU A 290 -11.45 -13.50 7.34
CA GLU A 290 -12.68 -12.74 7.06
C GLU A 290 -12.42 -11.24 7.19
N ALA A 291 -12.84 -10.46 6.20
CA ALA A 291 -12.58 -9.02 6.11
C ALA A 291 -13.85 -8.15 5.98
N ASP A 292 -15.04 -8.73 6.15
CA ASP A 292 -16.32 -8.06 5.87
C ASP A 292 -16.47 -6.71 6.59
N GLU A 293 -16.07 -6.61 7.85
CA GLU A 293 -16.15 -5.35 8.60
C GLU A 293 -15.09 -4.33 8.14
N LEU A 294 -13.88 -4.80 7.81
CA LEU A 294 -12.78 -3.92 7.42
C LEU A 294 -13.06 -3.25 6.06
N VAL A 295 -13.59 -4.00 5.10
CA VAL A 295 -13.88 -3.46 3.75
C VAL A 295 -15.01 -2.45 3.73
N LYS A 296 -15.88 -2.41 4.74
CA LYS A 296 -16.88 -1.34 4.91
C LYS A 296 -16.22 0.02 5.11
N GLY A 297 -15.03 0.04 5.71
CA GLY A 297 -14.19 1.22 5.89
C GLY A 297 -13.38 1.61 4.65
N GLY A 298 -13.52 0.91 3.52
CA GLY A 298 -12.87 1.23 2.24
C GLY A 298 -11.41 0.80 2.14
N GLY A 299 -11.00 -0.26 2.84
CA GLY A 299 -9.69 -0.89 2.76
C GLY A 299 -9.76 -2.36 3.15
N ALA A 300 -8.70 -3.12 2.90
CA ALA A 300 -8.54 -4.47 3.42
C ALA A 300 -7.16 -4.61 4.10
N PHE A 301 -6.55 -5.77 4.10
CA PHE A 301 -5.38 -6.04 4.95
C PHE A 301 -4.13 -5.25 4.57
N ASN A 302 -3.90 -4.97 3.26
CA ASN A 302 -2.78 -4.13 2.88
C ASN A 302 -2.95 -2.70 3.39
N CYS A 303 -4.12 -2.10 3.19
CA CYS A 303 -4.41 -0.75 3.67
C CYS A 303 -4.32 -0.66 5.20
N ALA A 304 -4.82 -1.68 5.91
CA ALA A 304 -4.84 -1.73 7.38
C ALA A 304 -3.49 -2.06 8.01
N SER A 305 -2.47 -2.39 7.23
CA SER A 305 -1.15 -2.77 7.73
C SER A 305 -0.05 -1.86 7.20
N TRP A 306 1.00 -1.69 8.01
CA TRP A 306 2.27 -1.18 7.55
C TRP A 306 3.33 -2.28 7.64
N THR A 307 3.97 -2.59 6.53
CA THR A 307 5.00 -3.61 6.46
C THR A 307 6.36 -2.99 6.23
N THR A 308 7.36 -3.51 6.93
CA THR A 308 8.74 -3.02 6.92
C THR A 308 9.73 -4.17 7.15
N THR A 309 11.01 -3.87 7.26
CA THR A 309 12.03 -4.83 7.70
C THR A 309 12.57 -4.41 9.06
N GLN A 310 12.97 -5.37 9.89
CA GLN A 310 13.60 -5.08 11.17
C GLN A 310 14.86 -4.21 10.99
N ASP A 311 15.68 -4.50 9.96
CA ASP A 311 16.86 -3.69 9.60
C ASP A 311 16.54 -2.19 9.41
N ALA A 312 15.39 -1.88 8.83
CA ALA A 312 15.00 -0.49 8.61
C ALA A 312 14.56 0.20 9.92
N LEU A 313 13.94 -0.54 10.82
CA LEU A 313 13.57 -0.04 12.17
C LEU A 313 14.81 0.23 13.01
N ASP A 314 15.83 -0.62 12.91
CA ASP A 314 17.09 -0.45 13.66
C ASP A 314 17.92 0.75 13.19
N GLY A 315 17.45 1.48 12.19
CA GLY A 315 18.06 2.72 11.73
C GLY A 315 19.42 2.60 11.05
N ILE A 316 19.83 1.37 10.71
CA ILE A 316 21.15 1.10 10.09
C ILE A 316 21.30 1.87 8.77
N HIS A 317 20.23 2.04 8.01
CA HIS A 317 20.24 2.70 6.72
C HIS A 317 19.99 4.21 6.75
N TYR A 318 19.42 4.74 7.84
CA TYR A 318 19.18 6.17 8.03
C TYR A 318 20.49 6.97 8.07
N ARG A 319 21.52 6.45 8.75
CA ARG A 319 22.85 7.07 8.86
C ARG A 319 23.54 7.24 7.48
N ILE A 320 23.26 6.36 6.53
CA ILE A 320 23.84 6.40 5.18
C ILE A 320 23.25 7.53 4.35
N LEU A 321 21.97 7.82 4.48
CA LEU A 321 21.30 8.93 3.77
C LEU A 321 21.73 10.31 4.29
N LEU A 322 21.89 10.44 5.60
CA LEU A 322 22.34 11.70 6.21
C LEU A 322 23.81 12.01 5.94
N SER A 323 24.65 11.01 5.67
CA SER A 323 26.09 11.23 5.42
C SER A 323 26.42 11.90 4.09
N GLY A 324 25.44 12.22 3.25
CA GLY A 324 25.61 13.03 2.02
C GLY A 324 26.51 12.44 0.92
N LYS A 325 27.16 11.32 1.19
CA LYS A 325 28.24 10.79 0.31
C LYS A 325 27.79 10.00 -0.91
N THR A 326 26.50 9.87 -1.19
CA THR A 326 26.05 8.88 -2.18
C THR A 326 25.18 9.39 -3.34
N PHE A 327 24.79 10.66 -3.38
CA PHE A 327 24.01 11.19 -4.52
C PHE A 327 24.83 11.81 -5.66
N ALA A 328 26.15 11.97 -5.49
CA ALA A 328 27.01 12.76 -6.41
C ALA A 328 27.84 11.96 -7.41
N LYS A 329 27.68 10.64 -7.55
CA LYS A 329 28.57 9.86 -8.44
C LYS A 329 27.82 8.89 -9.36
N LYS A 330 26.94 9.40 -10.24
CA LYS A 330 26.54 8.66 -11.47
C LYS A 330 25.92 9.52 -12.58
N SER A 331 26.22 10.81 -12.63
CA SER A 331 25.78 11.64 -13.78
C SER A 331 26.93 12.08 -14.72
N SER A 332 28.11 11.53 -14.57
CA SER A 332 29.20 11.80 -15.52
C SER A 332 29.82 10.49 -15.97
N ARG A 333 29.23 9.84 -16.96
CA ARG A 333 29.88 9.08 -18.03
C ARG A 333 28.84 8.54 -18.99
N ARG A 334 28.83 9.17 -20.14
CA ARG A 334 28.29 8.88 -21.48
C ARG A 334 26.89 9.32 -21.78
#